data_051626bbc8a91dbbeb9a25a4a7284c4a
#
_entry.id   051626bbc8a91dbbeb9a25a4a7284c4a
#
_cell.length_a   1.000
_cell.length_b   1.000
_cell.length_c   1.000
_cell.angle_alpha   90.00
_cell.angle_beta   90.00
_cell.angle_gamma   90.00
#
_symmetry.space_group_name_H-M   'P 1'
#
loop_
_entity.id
_entity.type
_entity.pdbx_description
1 polymer ?
#
loop_
_entity_poly.entity_id
_entity_poly.type
_entity_poly.pdbx_seq_one_letter_code
_entity_poly.pdbx_strand_id
1 'polypeptide(L)'
;FGEVVAGIKECVKHNKIPTTLGIDTWAVDYVLLDELGHRIDDVYAYRDNRVDSFIKPDKIEELYMKTGVQYQKFNTIYQLASDDELRKTRTLDFLMIPDYLNYLLTGKKVNEYTNMSTTQLLDIQTSKLSKELLDFCQTDVEIFQDIVMPGTSLGSLSKDMRKVIGADIEVIVPCTHDTGSAYMAAIEDKSIILSSGTWSLLGIETMQPIVTLESMNANFTNEGGVSATLSLFKKYHGTMDYSGSFK
;
A
#
# COMPACT_ATOMS: atom_id res chain seq x y z
N PHE A 1 -11.95 11.33 -3.30
CA PHE A 1 -11.24 12.53 -2.78
C PHE A 1 -12.22 13.57 -2.24
N GLY A 2 -13.33 13.84 -2.93
CA GLY A 2 -14.34 14.81 -2.47
C GLY A 2 -14.79 14.60 -1.01
N GLU A 3 -15.04 13.36 -0.61
CA GLU A 3 -15.47 13.02 0.74
C GLU A 3 -14.36 13.27 1.78
N VAL A 4 -13.10 13.04 1.42
CA VAL A 4 -11.95 13.38 2.29
C VAL A 4 -11.94 14.88 2.57
N VAL A 5 -12.04 15.69 1.52
CA VAL A 5 -12.09 17.15 1.64
C VAL A 5 -13.32 17.60 2.46
N ALA A 6 -14.49 17.01 2.20
CA ALA A 6 -15.72 17.34 2.93
C ALA A 6 -15.57 17.02 4.43
N GLY A 7 -15.00 15.88 4.79
CA GLY A 7 -14.75 15.52 6.19
C GLY A 7 -13.81 16.48 6.91
N ILE A 8 -12.70 16.88 6.25
CA ILE A 8 -11.76 17.86 6.82
C ILE A 8 -12.45 19.22 7.03
N LYS A 9 -13.23 19.69 6.04
CA LYS A 9 -14.00 20.94 6.14
C LYS A 9 -15.01 20.90 7.30
N GLU A 10 -15.63 19.76 7.54
CA GLU A 10 -16.57 19.62 8.66
C GLU A 10 -15.83 19.74 10.02
N CYS A 11 -14.63 19.19 10.15
CA CYS A 11 -13.80 19.40 11.35
C CYS A 11 -13.48 20.88 11.55
N VAL A 12 -13.07 21.58 10.50
CA VAL A 12 -12.76 23.03 10.56
C VAL A 12 -13.98 23.84 10.96
N LYS A 13 -15.13 23.56 10.38
CA LYS A 13 -16.42 24.21 10.69
C LYS A 13 -16.80 24.10 12.16
N HIS A 14 -16.48 23.00 12.80
CA HIS A 14 -16.72 22.78 14.23
C HIS A 14 -15.59 23.27 15.14
N ASN A 15 -14.70 24.14 14.64
CA ASN A 15 -13.53 24.66 15.34
C ASN A 15 -12.57 23.56 15.87
N LYS A 16 -12.60 22.38 15.23
CA LYS A 16 -11.68 21.28 15.50
C LYS A 16 -10.63 21.24 14.38
N ILE A 17 -9.83 22.31 14.27
CA ILE A 17 -8.79 22.42 13.26
C ILE A 17 -7.66 21.44 13.64
N PRO A 18 -7.45 20.36 12.87
CA PRO A 18 -6.35 19.46 13.13
C PRO A 18 -5.02 20.14 12.83
N THR A 19 -3.98 19.84 13.58
CA THR A 19 -2.62 20.28 13.29
C THR A 19 -1.96 19.40 12.24
N THR A 20 -2.32 18.11 12.23
CA THR A 20 -1.79 17.11 11.31
C THR A 20 -2.91 16.26 10.71
N LEU A 21 -2.64 15.71 9.53
CA LEU A 21 -3.50 14.77 8.81
C LEU A 21 -2.66 13.60 8.33
N GLY A 22 -3.13 12.39 8.51
CA GLY A 22 -2.59 11.16 7.92
C GLY A 22 -3.67 10.39 7.20
N ILE A 23 -3.30 9.66 6.17
CA ILE A 23 -4.22 8.82 5.37
C ILE A 23 -3.67 7.41 5.32
N ASP A 24 -4.47 6.43 5.72
CA ASP A 24 -4.27 5.03 5.43
C ASP A 24 -5.45 4.48 4.61
N THR A 25 -5.19 3.43 3.86
CA THR A 25 -6.17 2.76 3.01
C THR A 25 -5.83 1.27 2.91
N TRP A 26 -6.64 0.54 2.13
CA TRP A 26 -6.26 -0.78 1.68
C TRP A 26 -5.02 -0.73 0.78
N ALA A 27 -4.35 -1.86 0.61
CA ALA A 27 -3.16 -2.01 -0.20
C ALA A 27 -3.45 -2.46 -1.65
N VAL A 28 -2.41 -2.67 -2.41
CA VAL A 28 -2.29 -3.27 -3.75
C VAL A 28 -2.83 -2.44 -4.91
N ASP A 29 -3.77 -1.53 -4.69
CA ASP A 29 -4.33 -0.68 -5.76
C ASP A 29 -3.50 0.59 -5.93
N TYR A 30 -3.44 1.06 -7.17
CA TYR A 30 -2.58 2.18 -7.57
C TYR A 30 -3.26 3.10 -8.58
N VAL A 31 -2.65 4.26 -8.74
CA VAL A 31 -3.02 5.28 -9.72
C VAL A 31 -1.80 5.57 -10.60
N LEU A 32 -2.01 5.60 -11.91
CA LEU A 32 -1.01 6.00 -12.88
C LEU A 32 -1.29 7.43 -13.34
N LEU A 33 -0.24 8.25 -13.43
CA LEU A 33 -0.35 9.66 -13.83
C LEU A 33 0.41 9.91 -15.12
N ASP A 34 -0.11 10.83 -15.92
CA ASP A 34 0.50 11.31 -17.13
C ASP A 34 1.52 12.45 -16.88
N GLU A 35 2.07 13.03 -17.94
CA GLU A 35 3.05 14.12 -17.91
C GLU A 35 2.53 15.41 -17.24
N LEU A 36 1.22 15.58 -17.15
CA LEU A 36 0.59 16.71 -16.47
C LEU A 36 0.24 16.40 -15.02
N GLY A 37 0.51 15.20 -14.55
CA GLY A 37 0.12 14.70 -13.22
C GLY A 37 -1.37 14.39 -13.13
N HIS A 38 -2.06 14.23 -14.26
CA HIS A 38 -3.44 13.79 -14.29
C HIS A 38 -3.55 12.28 -14.31
N ARG A 39 -4.58 11.76 -13.68
CA ARG A 39 -4.88 10.34 -13.68
C ARG A 39 -5.12 9.83 -15.10
N ILE A 40 -4.41 8.76 -15.45
CA ILE A 40 -4.66 8.01 -16.68
C ILE A 40 -5.81 7.06 -16.42
N ASP A 41 -6.92 7.26 -17.08
CA ASP A 41 -8.13 6.44 -17.02
C ASP A 41 -8.69 6.24 -15.58
N ASP A 42 -9.63 5.32 -15.42
CA ASP A 42 -10.15 4.93 -14.11
C ASP A 42 -9.19 4.03 -13.34
N VAL A 43 -9.28 4.11 -12.02
CA VAL A 43 -8.51 3.23 -11.12
C VAL A 43 -9.21 1.88 -11.07
N TYR A 44 -8.45 0.82 -11.34
CA TYR A 44 -8.96 -0.53 -11.20
C TYR A 44 -8.96 -0.95 -9.72
N ALA A 45 -10.02 -1.60 -9.30
CA ALA A 45 -10.06 -2.22 -7.99
C ALA A 45 -9.37 -3.58 -8.02
N TYR A 46 -8.75 -3.99 -6.92
CA TYR A 46 -8.06 -5.30 -6.79
C TYR A 46 -8.98 -6.52 -7.08
N ARG A 47 -10.28 -6.32 -7.11
CA ARG A 47 -11.27 -7.36 -7.46
C ARG A 47 -11.57 -7.43 -8.96
N ASP A 48 -10.94 -6.60 -9.78
CA ASP A 48 -11.06 -6.65 -11.23
C ASP A 48 -10.48 -7.95 -11.79
N ASN A 49 -11.09 -8.46 -12.86
CA ASN A 49 -10.72 -9.76 -13.44
C ASN A 49 -9.63 -9.66 -14.53
N ARG A 50 -9.10 -8.46 -14.84
CA ARG A 50 -8.10 -8.27 -15.91
C ARG A 50 -6.82 -9.09 -15.69
N VAL A 51 -6.51 -9.39 -14.44
CA VAL A 51 -5.32 -10.15 -14.04
C VAL A 51 -5.40 -11.66 -14.32
N ASP A 52 -6.59 -12.21 -14.55
CA ASP A 52 -6.80 -13.67 -14.64
C ASP A 52 -6.02 -14.33 -15.79
N SER A 53 -5.72 -13.58 -16.85
CA SER A 53 -4.93 -14.04 -18.00
C SER A 53 -3.41 -13.95 -17.79
N PHE A 54 -2.93 -13.26 -16.75
CA PHE A 54 -1.52 -12.95 -16.56
C PHE A 54 -0.82 -13.77 -15.47
N ILE A 55 -1.55 -14.62 -14.79
CA ILE A 55 -1.00 -15.46 -13.71
C ILE A 55 -0.03 -16.49 -14.29
N LYS A 56 1.20 -16.53 -13.76
CA LYS A 56 2.24 -17.50 -14.09
C LYS A 56 2.49 -18.40 -12.88
N PRO A 57 1.77 -19.54 -12.75
CA PRO A 57 1.90 -20.42 -11.59
C PRO A 57 3.33 -20.93 -11.34
N ASP A 58 4.09 -21.14 -12.41
CA ASP A 58 5.48 -21.57 -12.40
C ASP A 58 6.44 -20.55 -11.75
N LYS A 59 6.02 -19.29 -11.61
CA LYS A 59 6.82 -18.21 -11.01
C LYS A 59 6.44 -17.89 -9.57
N ILE A 60 5.39 -18.47 -9.04
CA ILE A 60 4.87 -18.11 -7.69
C ILE A 60 5.93 -18.32 -6.61
N GLU A 61 6.61 -19.46 -6.61
CA GLU A 61 7.66 -19.77 -5.63
C GLU A 61 8.84 -18.78 -5.75
N GLU A 62 9.33 -18.55 -6.96
CA GLU A 62 10.42 -17.63 -7.25
C GLU A 62 10.09 -16.20 -6.75
N LEU A 63 8.89 -15.71 -7.06
CA LEU A 63 8.42 -14.40 -6.61
C LEU A 63 8.28 -14.33 -5.09
N TYR A 64 7.77 -15.40 -4.45
CA TYR A 64 7.68 -15.44 -2.99
C TYR A 64 9.07 -15.41 -2.34
N MET A 65 10.00 -16.23 -2.81
CA MET A 65 11.36 -16.28 -2.26
C MET A 65 12.11 -14.96 -2.40
N LYS A 66 11.76 -14.17 -3.43
CA LYS A 66 12.34 -12.85 -3.67
C LYS A 66 11.70 -11.74 -2.82
N THR A 67 10.40 -11.79 -2.64
CA THR A 67 9.62 -10.69 -2.05
C THR A 67 9.10 -10.97 -0.65
N GLY A 68 9.00 -12.25 -0.25
CA GLY A 68 8.33 -12.67 0.98
C GLY A 68 6.82 -12.49 0.97
N VAL A 69 6.26 -11.94 -0.11
CA VAL A 69 4.82 -11.64 -0.22
C VAL A 69 4.07 -12.84 -0.80
N GLN A 70 3.06 -13.29 -0.07
CA GLN A 70 2.24 -14.42 -0.49
C GLN A 70 1.47 -14.11 -1.77
N TYR A 71 1.44 -15.11 -2.66
CA TYR A 71 0.67 -15.01 -3.89
C TYR A 71 -0.79 -14.69 -3.62
N GLN A 72 -1.25 -13.63 -4.23
CA GLN A 72 -2.65 -13.29 -4.43
C GLN A 72 -2.79 -12.79 -5.86
N LYS A 73 -3.81 -13.25 -6.59
CA LYS A 73 -4.00 -12.86 -7.99
C LYS A 73 -4.06 -11.34 -8.21
N PHE A 74 -4.46 -10.62 -7.19
CA PHE A 74 -4.63 -9.18 -7.19
C PHE A 74 -3.38 -8.38 -6.73
N ASN A 75 -2.25 -9.03 -6.42
CA ASN A 75 -1.05 -8.27 -6.04
C ASN A 75 -0.64 -7.32 -7.18
N THR A 76 -0.11 -6.17 -6.81
CA THR A 76 0.19 -5.08 -7.74
C THR A 76 1.05 -5.51 -8.94
N ILE A 77 2.02 -6.42 -8.72
CA ILE A 77 2.87 -6.94 -9.79
C ILE A 77 2.05 -7.59 -10.93
N TYR A 78 0.96 -8.32 -10.60
CA TYR A 78 0.10 -8.93 -11.63
C TYR A 78 -0.85 -7.89 -12.25
N GLN A 79 -1.29 -6.91 -11.47
CA GLN A 79 -2.11 -5.81 -11.98
C GLN A 79 -1.33 -4.99 -13.00
N LEU A 80 -0.09 -4.58 -12.70
CA LEU A 80 0.79 -3.86 -13.63
C LEU A 80 1.11 -4.69 -14.87
N ALA A 81 1.39 -5.99 -14.70
CA ALA A 81 1.62 -6.89 -15.82
C ALA A 81 0.43 -6.96 -16.77
N SER A 82 -0.78 -6.78 -16.24
CA SER A 82 -2.05 -6.84 -17.01
C SER A 82 -2.46 -5.50 -17.62
N ASP A 83 -1.78 -4.40 -17.28
CA ASP A 83 -2.04 -3.10 -17.92
C ASP A 83 -1.67 -3.16 -19.40
N ASP A 84 -2.50 -2.55 -20.25
CA ASP A 84 -2.24 -2.49 -21.68
C ASP A 84 -1.06 -1.57 -22.04
N GLU A 85 -0.51 -1.76 -23.24
CA GLU A 85 0.66 -1.04 -23.72
C GLU A 85 0.43 0.48 -23.80
N LEU A 86 -0.78 0.92 -24.17
CA LEU A 86 -1.11 2.34 -24.25
C LEU A 86 -1.08 2.98 -22.86
N ARG A 87 -1.60 2.28 -21.86
CA ARG A 87 -1.59 2.73 -20.46
C ARG A 87 -0.15 2.83 -19.94
N LYS A 88 0.68 1.80 -20.19
CA LYS A 88 2.09 1.77 -19.80
C LYS A 88 2.88 2.92 -20.42
N THR A 89 2.77 3.13 -21.72
CA THR A 89 3.53 4.17 -22.44
C THR A 89 3.15 5.60 -22.08
N ARG A 90 1.96 5.85 -21.55
CA ARG A 90 1.51 7.15 -21.08
C ARG A 90 1.88 7.43 -19.64
N THR A 91 2.31 6.43 -18.89
CA THR A 91 2.58 6.53 -17.45
C THR A 91 3.92 7.20 -17.21
N LEU A 92 3.91 8.27 -16.41
CA LEU A 92 5.12 8.91 -15.89
C LEU A 92 5.25 8.79 -14.37
N ASP A 93 4.14 8.60 -13.64
CA ASP A 93 4.19 8.40 -12.20
C ASP A 93 3.26 7.26 -11.77
N PHE A 94 3.75 6.49 -10.81
CA PHE A 94 3.00 5.47 -10.09
C PHE A 94 2.81 5.91 -8.65
N LEU A 95 1.57 5.90 -8.16
CA LEU A 95 1.25 6.18 -6.75
C LEU A 95 0.29 5.12 -6.21
N MET A 96 0.55 4.62 -5.00
CA MET A 96 -0.47 3.86 -4.28
C MET A 96 -1.66 4.77 -3.96
N ILE A 97 -2.83 4.19 -3.69
CA ILE A 97 -4.04 4.99 -3.41
C ILE A 97 -3.83 6.07 -2.34
N PRO A 98 -3.26 5.76 -1.16
CA PRO A 98 -3.05 6.79 -0.13
C PRO A 98 -2.03 7.85 -0.57
N ASP A 99 -0.99 7.45 -1.31
CA ASP A 99 0.01 8.37 -1.84
C ASP A 99 -0.61 9.33 -2.86
N TYR A 100 -1.52 8.84 -3.70
CA TYR A 100 -2.28 9.67 -4.62
C TYR A 100 -3.18 10.68 -3.88
N LEU A 101 -3.86 10.26 -2.81
CA LEU A 101 -4.66 11.17 -1.99
C LEU A 101 -3.78 12.24 -1.32
N ASN A 102 -2.60 11.88 -0.84
CA ASN A 102 -1.61 12.79 -0.30
C ASN A 102 -1.09 13.76 -1.37
N TYR A 103 -0.84 13.28 -2.60
CA TYR A 103 -0.47 14.13 -3.74
C TYR A 103 -1.55 15.17 -4.04
N LEU A 104 -2.82 14.78 -4.07
CA LEU A 104 -3.93 15.71 -4.30
C LEU A 104 -4.05 16.77 -3.21
N LEU A 105 -3.67 16.45 -1.98
CA LEU A 105 -3.69 17.40 -0.86
C LEU A 105 -2.49 18.36 -0.86
N THR A 106 -1.30 17.85 -1.20
CA THR A 106 -0.03 18.58 -0.98
C THR A 106 0.67 19.00 -2.25
N GLY A 107 0.40 18.33 -3.37
CA GLY A 107 1.17 18.42 -4.62
C GLY A 107 2.49 17.62 -4.60
N LYS A 108 2.79 16.88 -3.54
CA LYS A 108 4.01 16.07 -3.43
C LYS A 108 3.73 14.60 -3.71
N LYS A 109 4.59 13.99 -4.52
CA LYS A 109 4.54 12.58 -4.89
C LYS A 109 5.60 11.82 -4.11
N VAL A 110 5.20 10.75 -3.45
CA VAL A 110 6.05 9.78 -2.73
C VAL A 110 5.43 8.41 -2.84
N ASN A 111 6.19 7.35 -2.53
CA ASN A 111 5.65 6.02 -2.30
C ASN A 111 5.94 5.62 -0.85
N GLU A 112 4.91 5.31 -0.06
CA GLU A 112 5.11 4.94 1.32
C GLU A 112 5.45 3.45 1.46
N TYR A 113 6.43 3.13 2.28
CA TYR A 113 7.06 1.83 2.41
C TYR A 113 6.10 0.69 2.76
N THR A 114 5.19 0.88 3.75
CA THR A 114 4.33 -0.23 4.20
C THR A 114 3.37 -0.66 3.10
N ASN A 115 2.84 0.30 2.34
CA ASN A 115 1.97 0.00 1.20
C ASN A 115 2.78 -0.55 0.02
N MET A 116 3.95 0.02 -0.29
CA MET A 116 4.84 -0.49 -1.35
C MET A 116 5.29 -1.93 -1.08
N SER A 117 5.48 -2.32 0.18
CA SER A 117 5.90 -3.68 0.55
C SER A 117 4.87 -4.76 0.17
N THR A 118 3.59 -4.37 -0.01
CA THR A 118 2.53 -5.30 -0.41
C THR A 118 2.52 -5.62 -1.91
N THR A 119 3.24 -4.84 -2.70
CA THR A 119 3.14 -4.83 -4.17
C THR A 119 3.77 -6.03 -4.87
N GLN A 120 4.64 -6.77 -4.19
CA GLN A 120 5.59 -7.75 -4.78
C GLN A 120 6.60 -7.12 -5.74
N LEU A 121 6.91 -5.82 -5.60
CA LEU A 121 7.91 -5.12 -6.41
C LEU A 121 9.22 -4.89 -5.65
N LEU A 122 9.20 -5.04 -4.32
CA LEU A 122 10.38 -4.85 -3.47
C LEU A 122 11.08 -6.19 -3.22
N ASP A 123 12.41 -6.16 -3.30
CA ASP A 123 13.25 -7.23 -2.79
C ASP A 123 13.22 -7.21 -1.26
N ILE A 124 12.87 -8.31 -0.65
CA ILE A 124 12.64 -8.41 0.80
C ILE A 124 13.91 -8.18 1.63
N GLN A 125 15.08 -8.45 1.08
CA GLN A 125 16.35 -8.28 1.79
C GLN A 125 16.84 -6.83 1.78
N THR A 126 16.54 -6.10 0.71
CA THR A 126 17.01 -4.73 0.51
C THR A 126 15.94 -3.68 0.73
N SER A 127 14.67 -4.07 0.75
CA SER A 127 13.50 -3.17 0.78
C SER A 127 13.47 -2.16 -0.37
N LYS A 128 14.09 -2.51 -1.50
CA LYS A 128 14.18 -1.66 -2.69
C LYS A 128 13.45 -2.30 -3.87
N LEU A 129 13.02 -1.47 -4.81
CA LEU A 129 12.52 -1.93 -6.10
C LEU A 129 13.54 -2.87 -6.76
N SER A 130 13.07 -4.01 -7.21
CA SER A 130 13.89 -5.00 -7.89
C SER A 130 13.67 -4.94 -9.40
N LYS A 131 14.77 -4.71 -10.15
CA LYS A 131 14.69 -4.69 -11.62
C LYS A 131 14.08 -5.96 -12.19
N GLU A 132 14.40 -7.11 -11.63
CA GLU A 132 13.85 -8.41 -12.05
C GLU A 132 12.34 -8.48 -11.92
N LEU A 133 11.78 -7.93 -10.81
CA LEU A 133 10.34 -7.88 -10.57
C LEU A 133 9.66 -6.86 -11.48
N LEU A 134 10.32 -5.73 -11.76
CA LEU A 134 9.84 -4.73 -12.71
C LEU A 134 9.86 -5.27 -14.15
N ASP A 135 10.91 -5.98 -14.54
CA ASP A 135 10.98 -6.66 -15.85
C ASP A 135 9.86 -7.71 -16.01
N PHE A 136 9.49 -8.42 -14.92
CA PHE A 136 8.37 -9.37 -14.93
C PHE A 136 7.04 -8.70 -15.28
N CYS A 137 6.76 -7.52 -14.73
CA CYS A 137 5.54 -6.77 -15.04
C CYS A 137 5.71 -5.74 -16.16
N GLN A 138 6.87 -5.71 -16.83
CA GLN A 138 7.17 -4.81 -17.96
C GLN A 138 6.94 -3.33 -17.60
N THR A 139 7.51 -2.92 -16.46
CA THR A 139 7.34 -1.59 -15.89
C THR A 139 8.70 -0.95 -15.66
N ASP A 140 8.84 0.32 -16.03
CA ASP A 140 10.08 1.08 -15.84
C ASP A 140 10.20 1.57 -14.40
N VAL A 141 11.44 1.61 -13.89
CA VAL A 141 11.71 2.08 -12.52
C VAL A 141 11.47 3.58 -12.36
N GLU A 142 11.60 4.34 -13.44
CA GLU A 142 11.48 5.80 -13.46
C GLU A 142 10.08 6.31 -13.10
N ILE A 143 9.05 5.48 -13.21
CA ILE A 143 7.69 5.89 -12.84
C ILE A 143 7.46 5.89 -11.32
N PHE A 144 8.31 5.21 -10.54
CA PHE A 144 8.17 5.13 -9.10
C PHE A 144 8.82 6.32 -8.41
N GLN A 145 8.19 6.76 -7.31
CA GLN A 145 8.68 7.84 -6.49
C GLN A 145 9.67 7.35 -5.44
N ASP A 146 10.35 8.28 -4.76
CA ASP A 146 11.16 7.95 -3.59
C ASP A 146 10.32 7.21 -2.55
N ILE A 147 10.85 6.09 -2.06
CA ILE A 147 10.21 5.32 -0.99
C ILE A 147 10.49 6.02 0.33
N VAL A 148 9.43 6.46 1.01
CA VAL A 148 9.50 7.12 2.31
C VAL A 148 8.96 6.21 3.42
N MET A 149 9.50 6.41 4.61
CA MET A 149 9.07 5.67 5.80
C MET A 149 7.87 6.34 6.47
N PRO A 150 7.06 5.58 7.23
CA PRO A 150 6.05 6.15 8.12
C PRO A 150 6.63 7.25 9.01
N GLY A 151 5.87 8.30 9.27
CA GLY A 151 6.30 9.49 10.01
C GLY A 151 6.91 10.59 9.14
N THR A 152 7.08 10.37 7.85
CA THR A 152 7.58 11.40 6.92
C THR A 152 6.57 12.54 6.77
N SER A 153 7.03 13.78 6.96
CA SER A 153 6.23 14.97 6.71
C SER A 153 6.25 15.34 5.22
N LEU A 154 5.09 15.48 4.64
CA LEU A 154 4.91 16.08 3.32
C LEU A 154 4.76 17.60 3.40
N GLY A 155 4.74 18.17 4.62
CA GLY A 155 4.51 19.58 4.87
C GLY A 155 3.03 19.97 4.76
N SER A 156 2.79 21.26 4.63
CA SER A 156 1.44 21.84 4.58
C SER A 156 0.65 21.43 3.34
N LEU A 157 -0.66 21.50 3.45
CA LEU A 157 -1.57 21.45 2.30
C LEU A 157 -1.13 22.42 1.20
N SER A 158 -1.40 22.10 -0.05
CA SER A 158 -1.17 23.01 -1.19
C SER A 158 -1.93 24.32 -1.00
N LYS A 159 -1.48 25.40 -1.65
CA LYS A 159 -2.15 26.72 -1.57
C LYS A 159 -3.64 26.63 -1.90
N ASP A 160 -3.99 25.83 -2.89
CA ASP A 160 -5.37 25.71 -3.33
C ASP A 160 -6.20 24.86 -2.36
N MET A 161 -5.64 23.79 -1.82
CA MET A 161 -6.31 22.99 -0.78
C MET A 161 -6.52 23.78 0.51
N ARG A 162 -5.57 24.63 0.92
CA ARG A 162 -5.77 25.54 2.07
C ARG A 162 -6.94 26.52 1.85
N LYS A 163 -7.08 27.05 0.63
CA LYS A 163 -8.25 27.89 0.31
C LYS A 163 -9.56 27.11 0.35
N VAL A 164 -9.57 25.89 -0.18
CA VAL A 164 -10.76 25.04 -0.23
C VAL A 164 -11.18 24.58 1.16
N ILE A 165 -10.23 24.21 2.00
CA ILE A 165 -10.45 23.67 3.35
C ILE A 165 -10.67 24.79 4.37
N GLY A 166 -10.02 25.94 4.19
CA GLY A 166 -10.09 27.08 5.11
C GLY A 166 -9.13 26.97 6.30
N ALA A 167 -8.16 26.07 6.25
CA ALA A 167 -7.14 25.88 7.29
C ALA A 167 -5.81 25.41 6.68
N ASP A 168 -4.72 25.63 7.41
CA ASP A 168 -3.42 25.03 7.11
C ASP A 168 -3.18 23.82 8.03
N ILE A 169 -2.92 22.68 7.41
CA ILE A 169 -2.79 21.38 8.09
C ILE A 169 -1.54 20.73 7.53
N GLU A 170 -0.68 20.20 8.38
CA GLU A 170 0.48 19.43 7.97
C GLU A 170 0.05 17.99 7.61
N VAL A 171 0.53 17.48 6.47
CA VAL A 171 0.29 16.09 6.08
C VAL A 171 1.50 15.25 6.46
N ILE A 172 1.26 14.27 7.34
CA ILE A 172 2.26 13.31 7.78
C ILE A 172 1.83 11.93 7.29
N VAL A 173 2.74 11.24 6.61
CA VAL A 173 2.51 9.90 6.08
C VAL A 173 2.53 8.90 7.24
N PRO A 174 1.42 8.22 7.58
CA PRO A 174 1.41 7.11 8.55
C PRO A 174 1.94 5.82 7.90
N CYS A 175 1.76 4.66 8.53
CA CYS A 175 1.68 3.41 7.78
C CYS A 175 0.46 3.51 6.88
N THR A 176 0.65 3.66 5.57
CA THR A 176 -0.48 3.90 4.66
C THR A 176 -1.25 2.62 4.30
N HIS A 177 -0.70 1.45 4.58
CA HIS A 177 -1.44 0.19 4.60
C HIS A 177 -2.19 0.06 5.94
N ASP A 178 -3.52 -0.03 5.90
CA ASP A 178 -4.42 -0.07 7.06
C ASP A 178 -4.04 -1.18 8.07
N THR A 179 -3.58 -2.33 7.57
CA THR A 179 -3.05 -3.41 8.42
C THR A 179 -1.77 -2.98 9.14
N GLY A 180 -0.84 -2.30 8.46
CA GLY A 180 0.37 -1.75 9.09
C GLY A 180 0.01 -0.76 10.20
N SER A 181 -0.96 0.13 9.95
CA SER A 181 -1.50 1.04 10.96
C SER A 181 -2.13 0.31 12.14
N ALA A 182 -2.88 -0.77 11.89
CA ALA A 182 -3.49 -1.57 12.95
C ALA A 182 -2.45 -2.29 13.81
N TYR A 183 -1.36 -2.79 13.21
CA TYR A 183 -0.26 -3.44 13.92
C TYR A 183 0.49 -2.46 14.84
N MET A 184 0.62 -1.19 14.45
CA MET A 184 1.18 -0.14 15.32
C MET A 184 0.42 0.06 16.63
N ALA A 185 -0.86 -0.29 16.68
CA ALA A 185 -1.67 -0.18 17.89
C ALA A 185 -1.36 -1.26 18.93
N ALA A 186 -0.59 -2.29 18.58
CA ALA A 186 -0.13 -3.30 19.54
C ALA A 186 0.86 -2.67 20.54
N ILE A 187 0.54 -2.75 21.82
CA ILE A 187 1.29 -2.07 22.89
C ILE A 187 2.37 -2.95 23.47
N GLU A 188 2.22 -4.28 23.35
CA GLU A 188 3.11 -5.24 23.98
C GLU A 188 4.04 -5.91 22.98
N ASP A 189 5.34 -5.93 23.28
CA ASP A 189 6.33 -6.69 22.52
C ASP A 189 5.98 -8.19 22.47
N LYS A 190 6.26 -8.83 21.33
CA LYS A 190 6.03 -10.28 21.10
C LYS A 190 4.56 -10.71 21.18
N SER A 191 3.64 -9.80 20.91
CA SER A 191 2.23 -10.11 20.82
C SER A 191 1.89 -10.87 19.53
N ILE A 192 0.88 -11.73 19.61
CA ILE A 192 0.16 -12.19 18.43
C ILE A 192 -0.94 -11.16 18.16
N ILE A 193 -0.93 -10.60 16.97
CA ILE A 193 -1.82 -9.50 16.58
C ILE A 193 -2.86 -10.04 15.60
N LEU A 194 -4.12 -9.74 15.85
CA LEU A 194 -5.22 -10.01 14.93
C LEU A 194 -5.83 -8.69 14.46
N SER A 195 -5.55 -8.32 13.21
CA SER A 195 -6.30 -7.26 12.52
C SER A 195 -7.49 -7.88 11.81
N SER A 196 -8.71 -7.56 12.27
CA SER A 196 -9.95 -8.16 11.77
C SER A 196 -10.84 -7.11 11.12
N GLY A 197 -10.94 -7.17 9.80
CA GLY A 197 -11.77 -6.31 8.96
C GLY A 197 -12.40 -7.11 7.82
N THR A 198 -12.39 -6.59 6.62
CA THR A 198 -12.78 -7.34 5.40
C THR A 198 -11.94 -8.60 5.23
N TRP A 199 -10.68 -8.51 5.59
CA TRP A 199 -9.73 -9.62 5.77
C TRP A 199 -9.40 -9.75 7.25
N SER A 200 -9.11 -10.96 7.70
CA SER A 200 -8.52 -11.21 9.01
C SER A 200 -7.05 -11.59 8.83
N LEU A 201 -6.16 -10.82 9.46
CA LEU A 201 -4.72 -10.98 9.36
C LEU A 201 -4.16 -11.29 10.75
N LEU A 202 -3.73 -12.53 10.92
CA LEU A 202 -3.18 -13.03 12.19
C LEU A 202 -1.68 -13.19 12.06
N GLY A 203 -0.90 -12.53 12.90
CA GLY A 203 0.55 -12.59 12.80
C GLY A 203 1.30 -11.93 13.95
N ILE A 204 2.56 -11.68 13.71
CA ILE A 204 3.52 -11.09 14.64
C ILE A 204 4.37 -10.05 13.94
N GLU A 205 4.98 -9.15 14.72
CA GLU A 205 6.08 -8.32 14.23
C GLU A 205 7.42 -9.07 14.36
N THR A 206 8.29 -8.91 13.37
CA THR A 206 9.63 -9.52 13.33
C THR A 206 10.67 -8.49 12.89
N MET A 207 11.93 -8.68 13.30
CA MET A 207 13.06 -7.85 12.86
C MET A 207 13.71 -8.35 11.57
N GLN A 208 13.41 -9.58 11.17
CA GLN A 208 13.97 -10.22 9.97
C GLN A 208 12.86 -10.93 9.21
N PRO A 209 12.92 -10.94 7.88
CA PRO A 209 11.92 -11.65 7.09
C PRO A 209 12.01 -13.16 7.31
N ILE A 210 10.87 -13.82 7.31
CA ILE A 210 10.76 -15.27 7.34
C ILE A 210 10.25 -15.72 5.98
N VAL A 211 11.19 -16.10 5.11
CA VAL A 211 10.93 -16.49 3.72
C VAL A 211 11.47 -17.89 3.49
N THR A 212 10.61 -18.87 3.63
CA THR A 212 10.91 -20.30 3.44
C THR A 212 9.77 -20.98 2.69
N LEU A 213 10.01 -22.18 2.17
CA LEU A 213 8.94 -22.97 1.54
C LEU A 213 7.85 -23.33 2.55
N GLU A 214 8.21 -23.55 3.82
CA GLU A 214 7.24 -23.83 4.88
C GLU A 214 6.35 -22.62 5.15
N SER A 215 6.92 -21.40 5.23
CA SER A 215 6.12 -20.18 5.42
C SER A 215 5.23 -19.90 4.22
N MET A 216 5.71 -20.12 3.00
CA MET A 216 4.92 -20.01 1.77
C MET A 216 3.74 -21.00 1.79
N ASN A 217 4.01 -22.27 2.04
CA ASN A 217 2.99 -23.34 2.05
C ASN A 217 1.96 -23.16 3.17
N ALA A 218 2.36 -22.51 4.27
CA ALA A 218 1.47 -22.14 5.36
C ALA A 218 0.70 -20.84 5.12
N ASN A 219 0.85 -20.21 3.94
CA ASN A 219 0.22 -18.94 3.55
C ASN A 219 0.64 -17.73 4.40
N PHE A 220 1.88 -17.68 4.85
CA PHE A 220 2.43 -16.49 5.49
C PHE A 220 2.96 -15.49 4.47
N THR A 221 2.77 -14.22 4.75
CA THR A 221 3.30 -13.09 3.99
C THR A 221 4.12 -12.19 4.90
N ASN A 222 5.16 -11.57 4.34
CA ASN A 222 5.94 -10.54 5.02
C ASN A 222 5.58 -9.19 4.40
N GLU A 223 5.23 -8.22 5.22
CA GLU A 223 4.95 -6.86 4.78
C GLU A 223 5.70 -5.86 5.66
N GLY A 224 5.98 -4.68 5.13
CA GLY A 224 6.70 -3.64 5.86
C GLY A 224 5.93 -3.15 7.08
N GLY A 225 6.63 -3.03 8.20
CA GLY A 225 6.14 -2.41 9.42
C GLY A 225 6.80 -1.07 9.69
N VAL A 226 6.61 -0.55 10.90
CA VAL A 226 7.21 0.69 11.37
C VAL A 226 8.65 0.44 11.80
N SER A 227 9.52 1.45 11.67
CA SER A 227 10.88 1.44 12.22
C SER A 227 11.73 0.24 11.80
N ALA A 228 11.65 -0.14 10.53
CA ALA A 228 12.37 -1.28 9.95
C ALA A 228 11.95 -2.65 10.51
N THR A 229 10.77 -2.76 11.13
CA THR A 229 10.15 -4.05 11.43
C THR A 229 9.46 -4.62 10.19
N LEU A 230 9.13 -5.89 10.25
CA LEU A 230 8.29 -6.60 9.28
C LEU A 230 7.11 -7.22 10.01
N SER A 231 5.96 -7.20 9.39
CA SER A 231 4.79 -7.92 9.86
C SER A 231 4.71 -9.25 9.11
N LEU A 232 4.91 -10.36 9.84
CA LEU A 232 4.69 -11.70 9.32
C LEU A 232 3.29 -12.15 9.70
N PHE A 233 2.40 -12.30 8.74
CA PHE A 233 1.04 -12.71 9.03
C PHE A 233 0.44 -13.62 7.96
N LYS A 234 -0.62 -14.32 8.36
CA LYS A 234 -1.45 -15.13 7.51
C LYS A 234 -2.77 -14.41 7.22
N LYS A 235 -3.10 -14.31 5.94
CA LYS A 235 -4.35 -13.71 5.46
C LYS A 235 -5.48 -14.76 5.41
N TYR A 236 -6.63 -14.38 5.96
CA TYR A 236 -7.85 -15.17 5.88
C TYR A 236 -8.96 -14.32 5.27
N HIS A 237 -9.67 -14.88 4.31
CA HIS A 237 -10.82 -14.22 3.70
C HIS A 237 -12.03 -14.29 4.66
N GLY A 238 -12.58 -13.13 5.02
CA GLY A 238 -13.72 -13.04 5.93
C GLY A 238 -13.34 -12.75 7.39
N THR A 239 -14.33 -12.53 8.23
CA THR A 239 -14.18 -12.30 9.66
C THR A 239 -14.12 -13.61 10.42
N MET A 240 -13.24 -13.71 11.41
CA MET A 240 -13.28 -14.76 12.43
C MET A 240 -14.55 -14.59 13.28
N ASP A 241 -15.27 -15.68 13.51
CA ASP A 241 -16.28 -15.67 14.58
C ASP A 241 -15.64 -15.85 15.97
N TYR A 242 -16.42 -15.63 17.02
CA TYR A 242 -15.93 -15.77 18.39
C TYR A 242 -15.55 -17.21 18.80
N SER A 243 -15.82 -18.21 17.95
CA SER A 243 -15.39 -19.60 18.16
C SER A 243 -13.99 -19.89 17.59
N GLY A 244 -13.39 -18.92 16.91
CA GLY A 244 -12.10 -19.08 16.22
C GLY A 244 -12.21 -19.80 14.87
N SER A 245 -13.41 -19.99 14.37
CA SER A 245 -13.69 -20.60 13.06
C SER A 245 -13.86 -19.52 11.99
N PHE A 246 -13.33 -19.77 10.80
CA PHE A 246 -13.56 -18.91 9.65
C PHE A 246 -14.87 -19.30 8.96
N LYS A 247 -15.67 -18.30 8.60
CA LYS A 247 -16.85 -18.45 7.75
C LYS A 247 -16.54 -18.12 6.32
#